data_c810b15ef0d048f1d8d11ae9b5d2cd94
#
_entry.id   c810b15ef0d048f1d8d11ae9b5d2cd94
#
_cell.length_a   1.000
_cell.length_b   1.000
_cell.length_c   1.000
_cell.angle_alpha   90.00
_cell.angle_beta   90.00
_cell.angle_gamma   90.00
#
_symmetry.space_group_name_H-M   'P 1'
#
loop_
_entity.id
_entity.type
_entity.pdbx_description
1 polymer ?
#
loop_
_entity_poly.entity_id
_entity_poly.type
_entity_poly.pdbx_seq_one_letter_code
_entity_poly.pdbx_strand_id
1 'polypeptide(L)'
;KENIKSQIKKYSVSGIVVDIIDLKYLYIEPNITAYYNANLAKSANSITTIVSENVETYAKSAEINKFGARFKYSRFLNLIDGSSEGITSNITTITIRRDLRVALNSFAEYEICYGNRFFVKDGGYNIKSSGFNIAGISATVYLTDMPDDTHEKGTIDIFTLDSATQPRIVKKSVGVIDYIKGEIKLSPINITNTVIQKGFPLIEISAIPYSNDVIGLQDLYLQIDLNQTEVTSKPDNIASGADISGSNYLVTSSYTNGSLVRGGPVYATESVTTTTTTTRVGSETMTSTTRSTRSTTSSSGSASSGSSGGGGGGGYGGGY
;
A
#
# COMPACT_ATOMS: atom_id res chain seq x y z
N LYS A 1 9.95 -10.15 34.78
CA LYS A 1 9.35 -8.94 35.39
C LYS A 1 9.56 -8.90 36.89
N GLU A 2 9.23 -9.96 37.64
CA GLU A 2 9.32 -10.01 39.09
C GLU A 2 10.72 -9.70 39.65
N ASN A 3 11.78 -10.24 39.03
CA ASN A 3 13.17 -9.96 39.42
C ASN A 3 13.50 -8.46 39.24
N ILE A 4 13.08 -7.84 38.14
CA ILE A 4 13.31 -6.41 37.88
C ILE A 4 12.50 -5.58 38.87
N LYS A 5 11.23 -5.93 39.09
CA LYS A 5 10.35 -5.26 40.09
C LYS A 5 10.96 -5.31 41.48
N SER A 6 11.47 -6.48 41.88
CA SER A 6 12.17 -6.68 43.18
C SER A 6 13.45 -5.82 43.29
N GLN A 7 14.20 -5.69 42.21
CA GLN A 7 15.42 -4.85 42.17
C GLN A 7 15.06 -3.37 42.31
N ILE A 8 14.09 -2.89 41.53
CA ILE A 8 13.68 -1.47 41.55
C ILE A 8 13.06 -1.12 42.91
N LYS A 9 12.30 -2.05 43.53
CA LYS A 9 11.67 -1.85 44.85
C LYS A 9 12.69 -1.53 45.95
N LYS A 10 13.93 -2.02 45.84
CA LYS A 10 15.01 -1.73 46.80
C LYS A 10 15.42 -0.26 46.80
N TYR A 11 15.18 0.45 45.71
CA TYR A 11 15.54 1.87 45.54
C TYR A 11 14.33 2.80 45.53
N SER A 12 13.09 2.25 45.66
CA SER A 12 11.89 3.07 45.65
C SER A 12 11.61 3.61 47.08
N VAL A 13 11.15 4.84 47.12
CA VAL A 13 10.68 5.47 48.37
C VAL A 13 9.39 4.78 48.84
N SER A 14 9.20 4.75 50.14
CA SER A 14 7.97 4.20 50.77
C SER A 14 6.71 4.85 50.16
N GLY A 15 5.77 4.02 49.75
CA GLY A 15 4.52 4.47 49.11
C GLY A 15 4.52 4.48 47.58
N ILE A 16 5.67 4.25 46.94
CA ILE A 16 5.72 4.11 45.49
C ILE A 16 5.58 2.65 45.11
N VAL A 17 4.54 2.34 44.35
CA VAL A 17 4.32 1.01 43.76
C VAL A 17 4.85 1.03 42.31
N VAL A 18 5.87 0.22 42.07
CA VAL A 18 6.43 0.05 40.70
C VAL A 18 5.60 -0.96 39.94
N ASP A 19 5.06 -0.55 38.81
CA ASP A 19 4.41 -1.44 37.87
C ASP A 19 5.21 -1.51 36.57
N ILE A 20 5.33 -2.72 36.00
CA ILE A 20 6.06 -2.99 34.78
C ILE A 20 5.06 -3.44 33.73
N ILE A 21 4.67 -2.50 32.87
CA ILE A 21 3.80 -2.76 31.73
C ILE A 21 4.61 -3.19 30.50
N ASP A 22 4.01 -4.04 29.67
CA ASP A 22 4.59 -4.39 28.39
C ASP A 22 4.45 -3.23 27.40
N LEU A 23 5.46 -3.02 26.60
CA LEU A 23 5.39 -2.05 25.51
C LEU A 23 4.31 -2.46 24.51
N LYS A 24 3.50 -1.50 24.13
CA LYS A 24 2.58 -1.63 23.00
C LYS A 24 3.25 -1.06 21.77
N TYR A 25 3.43 -1.89 20.78
CA TYR A 25 4.07 -1.49 19.52
C TYR A 25 3.05 -1.11 18.46
N LEU A 26 3.34 -0.05 17.72
CA LEU A 26 2.76 0.23 16.42
C LEU A 26 3.85 0.01 15.38
N TYR A 27 3.71 -1.06 14.63
CA TYR A 27 4.66 -1.41 13.58
C TYR A 27 4.35 -0.63 12.31
N ILE A 28 5.41 -0.18 11.64
CA ILE A 28 5.36 0.42 10.31
C ILE A 28 6.01 -0.57 9.36
N GLU A 29 5.30 -0.93 8.31
CA GLU A 29 5.72 -1.88 7.28
C GLU A 29 5.81 -1.16 5.94
N PRO A 30 7.00 -0.67 5.56
CA PRO A 30 7.22 -0.07 4.25
C PRO A 30 7.32 -1.14 3.17
N ASN A 31 6.68 -0.90 2.03
CA ASN A 31 6.94 -1.61 0.78
C ASN A 31 7.55 -0.61 -0.20
N ILE A 32 8.82 -0.82 -0.55
CA ILE A 32 9.68 0.11 -1.26
C ILE A 32 10.01 -0.45 -2.64
N THR A 33 9.71 0.29 -3.68
CA THR A 33 10.24 0.05 -5.02
C THR A 33 11.15 1.20 -5.40
N ALA A 34 12.46 0.96 -5.44
CA ALA A 34 13.47 1.94 -5.83
C ALA A 34 13.77 1.78 -7.32
N TYR A 35 13.68 2.88 -8.07
CA TYR A 35 14.06 2.94 -9.48
C TYR A 35 15.48 3.46 -9.60
N TYR A 36 16.29 2.83 -10.43
CA TYR A 36 17.69 3.19 -10.57
C TYR A 36 18.15 3.30 -12.01
N ASN A 37 19.11 4.19 -12.27
CA ASN A 37 19.80 4.32 -13.55
C ASN A 37 20.84 3.20 -13.68
N ALA A 38 20.63 2.29 -14.63
CA ALA A 38 21.51 1.14 -14.86
C ALA A 38 22.93 1.53 -15.32
N ASN A 39 23.13 2.76 -15.80
CA ASN A 39 24.47 3.26 -16.16
C ASN A 39 25.30 3.70 -14.95
N LEU A 40 24.64 4.05 -13.84
CA LEU A 40 25.28 4.52 -12.61
C LEU A 40 25.36 3.43 -11.56
N ALA A 41 24.36 2.55 -11.50
CA ALA A 41 24.27 1.46 -10.53
C ALA A 41 24.85 0.16 -11.09
N LYS A 42 25.65 -0.54 -10.28
CA LYS A 42 26.28 -1.80 -10.70
C LYS A 42 25.29 -2.94 -10.86
N SER A 43 24.26 -3.02 -10.04
CA SER A 43 23.21 -4.06 -10.09
C SER A 43 22.00 -3.70 -9.23
N ALA A 44 20.86 -4.31 -9.55
CA ALA A 44 19.64 -4.21 -8.71
C ALA A 44 19.90 -4.64 -7.26
N ASN A 45 20.60 -5.76 -7.08
CA ASN A 45 20.91 -6.27 -5.73
C ASN A 45 21.75 -5.29 -4.90
N SER A 46 22.69 -4.57 -5.54
CA SER A 46 23.47 -3.55 -4.85
C SER A 46 22.58 -2.41 -4.34
N ILE A 47 21.64 -1.96 -5.14
CA ILE A 47 20.67 -0.92 -4.74
C ILE A 47 19.77 -1.43 -3.60
N THR A 48 19.21 -2.63 -3.74
CA THR A 48 18.39 -3.25 -2.71
C THR A 48 19.13 -3.33 -1.37
N THR A 49 20.39 -3.77 -1.38
CA THR A 49 21.20 -3.88 -0.17
C THR A 49 21.43 -2.52 0.48
N ILE A 50 21.87 -1.51 -0.29
CA ILE A 50 22.14 -0.16 0.23
C ILE A 50 20.87 0.47 0.81
N VAL A 51 19.73 0.35 0.13
CA VAL A 51 18.45 0.86 0.63
C VAL A 51 18.05 0.14 1.92
N SER A 52 18.19 -1.19 1.97
CA SER A 52 17.85 -1.99 3.15
C SER A 52 18.70 -1.60 4.37
N GLU A 53 20.01 -1.40 4.19
CA GLU A 53 20.94 -0.97 5.24
C GLU A 53 20.59 0.42 5.76
N ASN A 54 20.23 1.35 4.88
CA ASN A 54 19.82 2.70 5.27
C ASN A 54 18.48 2.71 6.01
N VAL A 55 17.52 1.90 5.56
CA VAL A 55 16.24 1.71 6.26
C VAL A 55 16.46 1.08 7.64
N GLU A 56 17.34 0.09 7.75
CA GLU A 56 17.71 -0.51 9.04
C GLU A 56 18.35 0.51 9.99
N THR A 57 19.26 1.33 9.48
CA THR A 57 19.90 2.40 10.25
C THR A 57 18.88 3.43 10.73
N TYR A 58 17.96 3.82 9.87
CA TYR A 58 16.87 4.74 10.24
C TYR A 58 15.93 4.13 11.28
N ALA A 59 15.56 2.85 11.13
CA ALA A 59 14.71 2.13 12.08
C ALA A 59 15.32 2.06 13.48
N LYS A 60 16.66 2.00 13.59
CA LYS A 60 17.39 2.00 14.87
C LYS A 60 17.68 3.41 15.40
N SER A 61 17.37 4.44 14.63
CA SER A 61 17.66 5.82 15.04
C SER A 61 16.79 6.26 16.21
N ALA A 62 17.29 7.22 17.00
CA ALA A 62 16.54 7.83 18.10
C ALA A 62 15.33 8.67 17.62
N GLU A 63 15.20 8.87 16.32
CA GLU A 63 14.06 9.58 15.75
C GLU A 63 12.78 8.73 15.81
N ILE A 64 12.88 7.46 15.45
CA ILE A 64 11.76 6.50 15.43
C ILE A 64 11.69 5.71 16.74
N ASN A 65 12.83 5.28 17.25
CA ASN A 65 12.93 4.33 18.36
C ASN A 65 12.70 5.01 19.72
N LYS A 66 11.53 5.60 19.93
CA LYS A 66 11.12 6.27 21.16
C LYS A 66 9.59 6.33 21.31
N PHE A 67 9.13 6.65 22.52
CA PHE A 67 7.73 6.98 22.76
C PHE A 67 7.35 8.31 22.12
N GLY A 68 6.12 8.40 21.61
CA GLY A 68 5.64 9.61 20.95
C GLY A 68 6.43 9.96 19.68
N ALA A 69 7.08 8.99 19.07
CA ALA A 69 7.79 9.17 17.82
C ALA A 69 6.84 9.58 16.68
N ARG A 70 7.40 10.25 15.69
CA ARG A 70 6.68 10.64 14.48
C ARG A 70 7.45 10.14 13.27
N PHE A 71 6.87 9.22 12.55
CA PHE A 71 7.36 8.81 11.25
C PHE A 71 6.92 9.84 10.21
N LYS A 72 7.88 10.47 9.56
CA LYS A 72 7.67 11.46 8.50
C LYS A 72 7.93 10.82 7.15
N TYR A 73 6.87 10.64 6.37
CA TYR A 73 6.93 9.96 5.08
C TYR A 73 7.89 10.63 4.09
N SER A 74 7.78 11.95 3.93
CA SER A 74 8.66 12.69 3.02
C SER A 74 10.15 12.56 3.38
N ARG A 75 10.45 12.49 4.69
CA ARG A 75 11.82 12.29 5.16
C ARG A 75 12.33 10.89 4.87
N PHE A 76 11.45 9.92 4.99
CA PHE A 76 11.73 8.54 4.66
C PHE A 76 11.99 8.35 3.15
N LEU A 77 11.18 8.99 2.28
CA LEU A 77 11.43 9.00 0.85
C LEU A 77 12.80 9.62 0.50
N ASN A 78 13.11 10.77 1.09
CA ASN A 78 14.41 11.41 0.89
C ASN A 78 15.58 10.53 1.36
N LEU A 79 15.39 9.74 2.42
CA LEU A 79 16.40 8.78 2.87
C LEU A 79 16.65 7.71 1.80
N ILE A 80 15.59 7.20 1.18
CA ILE A 80 15.68 6.18 0.12
C ILE A 80 16.35 6.77 -1.12
N ASP A 81 15.91 7.93 -1.58
CA ASP A 81 16.47 8.61 -2.77
C ASP A 81 17.95 8.97 -2.54
N GLY A 82 18.29 9.41 -1.35
CA GLY A 82 19.67 9.75 -0.97
C GLY A 82 20.56 8.53 -0.68
N SER A 83 20.04 7.31 -0.74
CA SER A 83 20.82 6.10 -0.44
C SER A 83 21.92 5.82 -1.47
N SER A 84 21.71 6.22 -2.73
CA SER A 84 22.68 6.07 -3.81
C SER A 84 22.43 7.12 -4.90
N GLU A 85 23.50 7.65 -5.48
CA GLU A 85 23.40 8.55 -6.65
C GLU A 85 22.77 7.88 -7.88
N GLY A 86 22.74 6.54 -7.90
CA GLY A 86 22.11 5.79 -8.97
C GLY A 86 20.57 5.71 -8.85
N ILE A 87 19.98 6.07 -7.70
CA ILE A 87 18.53 6.05 -7.53
C ILE A 87 17.93 7.29 -8.16
N THR A 88 16.96 7.11 -9.04
CA THR A 88 16.28 8.20 -9.75
C THR A 88 14.97 8.57 -9.09
N SER A 89 14.28 7.60 -8.52
CA SER A 89 13.01 7.79 -7.82
C SER A 89 12.66 6.58 -6.97
N ASN A 90 11.67 6.71 -6.10
CA ASN A 90 11.10 5.58 -5.39
C ASN A 90 9.56 5.66 -5.31
N ILE A 91 8.93 4.51 -5.23
CA ILE A 91 7.51 4.36 -4.89
C ILE A 91 7.46 3.56 -3.60
N THR A 92 6.98 4.19 -2.54
CA THR A 92 6.91 3.58 -1.22
C THR A 92 5.48 3.62 -0.71
N THR A 93 4.97 2.49 -0.27
CA THR A 93 3.68 2.42 0.43
C THR A 93 3.90 2.05 1.88
N ILE A 94 3.05 2.57 2.75
CA ILE A 94 3.15 2.36 4.19
C ILE A 94 1.92 1.62 4.68
N THR A 95 2.16 0.55 5.41
CA THR A 95 1.15 -0.17 6.18
C THR A 95 1.49 -0.07 7.66
N ILE A 96 0.48 0.09 8.51
CA ILE A 96 0.65 0.08 9.96
C ILE A 96 0.04 -1.19 10.53
N ARG A 97 0.73 -1.82 11.48
CA ARG A 97 0.29 -3.08 12.10
C ARG A 97 0.28 -2.99 13.62
N ARG A 98 -0.72 -3.64 14.21
CA ARG A 98 -0.78 -3.94 15.65
C ARG A 98 -0.92 -5.44 15.86
N ASP A 99 -0.24 -5.93 16.88
CA ASP A 99 -0.34 -7.33 17.30
C ASP A 99 -1.33 -7.42 18.45
N LEU A 100 -2.45 -8.09 18.19
CA LEU A 100 -3.50 -8.35 19.18
C LEU A 100 -3.19 -9.65 19.92
N ARG A 101 -2.94 -9.55 21.22
CA ARG A 101 -2.83 -10.73 22.09
C ARG A 101 -4.24 -11.23 22.43
N VAL A 102 -4.51 -12.49 22.12
CA VAL A 102 -5.84 -13.07 22.27
C VAL A 102 -5.90 -14.10 23.40
N ALA A 103 -7.07 -14.24 24.01
CA ALA A 103 -7.38 -15.32 24.95
C ALA A 103 -8.00 -16.48 24.14
N LEU A 104 -7.35 -17.64 24.16
CA LEU A 104 -7.85 -18.82 23.43
C LEU A 104 -8.97 -19.50 24.22
N ASN A 105 -9.94 -20.07 23.47
CA ASN A 105 -11.05 -20.85 23.99
C ASN A 105 -11.94 -20.12 25.03
N SER A 106 -12.01 -18.81 24.91
CA SER A 106 -12.86 -17.96 25.75
C SER A 106 -13.49 -16.84 24.95
N PHE A 107 -14.70 -16.43 25.34
CA PHE A 107 -15.31 -15.25 24.77
C PHE A 107 -14.64 -14.01 25.38
N ALA A 108 -14.03 -13.20 24.53
CA ALA A 108 -13.40 -11.96 24.93
C ALA A 108 -13.72 -10.84 23.93
N GLU A 109 -13.84 -9.65 24.45
CA GLU A 109 -13.95 -8.41 23.68
C GLU A 109 -12.55 -7.80 23.51
N TYR A 110 -12.27 -7.23 22.37
CA TYR A 110 -10.96 -6.65 22.08
C TYR A 110 -11.10 -5.24 21.52
N GLU A 111 -10.24 -4.37 22.00
CA GLU A 111 -10.10 -3.00 21.51
C GLU A 111 -8.66 -2.76 21.06
N ILE A 112 -8.51 -2.23 19.84
CA ILE A 112 -7.21 -1.97 19.22
C ILE A 112 -7.21 -0.54 18.72
N CYS A 113 -6.37 0.29 19.34
CA CYS A 113 -6.21 1.68 18.95
C CYS A 113 -4.87 1.87 18.23
N TYR A 114 -4.89 2.44 17.05
CA TYR A 114 -3.70 2.82 16.27
C TYR A 114 -3.36 4.29 16.48
N GLY A 115 -4.36 5.12 16.85
CA GLY A 115 -4.20 6.55 17.02
C GLY A 115 -3.83 7.29 15.73
N ASN A 116 -4.03 6.65 14.59
CA ASN A 116 -3.81 7.21 13.28
C ASN A 116 -5.05 6.94 12.41
N ARG A 117 -5.56 7.98 11.77
CA ARG A 117 -6.71 7.85 10.88
C ARG A 117 -6.43 6.80 9.79
N PHE A 118 -7.39 5.93 9.54
CA PHE A 118 -7.29 4.94 8.49
C PHE A 118 -7.73 5.50 7.12
N PHE A 119 -7.13 4.98 6.07
CA PHE A 119 -7.64 5.14 4.72
C PHE A 119 -8.98 4.42 4.59
N VAL A 120 -9.95 5.04 3.96
CA VAL A 120 -11.25 4.42 3.71
C VAL A 120 -11.32 3.98 2.26
N LYS A 121 -11.70 2.73 2.08
CA LYS A 121 -11.86 2.11 0.77
C LYS A 121 -13.32 1.74 0.61
N ASP A 122 -14.01 2.28 -0.38
CA ASP A 122 -15.47 2.11 -0.59
C ASP A 122 -15.92 0.65 -0.57
N GLY A 123 -15.11 -0.25 -1.10
CA GLY A 123 -15.38 -1.69 -1.09
C GLY A 123 -14.88 -2.41 0.17
N GLY A 124 -14.39 -1.70 1.18
CA GLY A 124 -13.75 -2.31 2.34
C GLY A 124 -12.37 -2.91 2.03
N TYR A 125 -11.93 -3.89 2.84
CA TYR A 125 -10.65 -4.60 2.70
C TYR A 125 -9.41 -3.71 2.91
N ASN A 126 -9.53 -2.63 3.67
CA ASN A 126 -8.37 -1.92 4.17
C ASN A 126 -7.75 -2.65 5.36
N ILE A 127 -8.59 -3.10 6.31
CA ILE A 127 -8.15 -3.89 7.45
C ILE A 127 -7.89 -5.33 7.01
N LYS A 128 -6.72 -5.83 7.35
CA LYS A 128 -6.32 -7.21 7.08
C LYS A 128 -5.77 -7.83 8.35
N SER A 129 -6.04 -9.11 8.57
CA SER A 129 -5.45 -9.84 9.70
C SER A 129 -4.67 -11.06 9.24
N SER A 130 -3.78 -11.54 10.09
CA SER A 130 -3.29 -12.91 9.99
C SER A 130 -4.44 -13.91 10.20
N GLY A 131 -4.28 -15.13 9.68
CA GLY A 131 -5.29 -16.18 9.80
C GLY A 131 -5.44 -16.67 11.25
N PHE A 132 -6.67 -16.93 11.65
CA PHE A 132 -7.02 -17.51 12.95
C PHE A 132 -8.25 -18.41 12.84
N ASN A 133 -8.57 -19.14 13.91
CA ASN A 133 -9.75 -20.00 13.96
C ASN A 133 -10.70 -19.54 15.07
N ILE A 134 -11.98 -19.66 14.83
CA ILE A 134 -13.03 -19.31 15.79
C ILE A 134 -13.96 -20.51 16.05
N ALA A 135 -14.60 -20.52 17.20
CA ALA A 135 -15.55 -21.55 17.53
C ALA A 135 -16.70 -21.60 16.53
N GLY A 136 -17.02 -22.81 16.06
CA GLY A 136 -18.13 -23.05 15.11
C GLY A 136 -17.75 -22.91 13.63
N ILE A 137 -16.52 -22.53 13.30
CA ILE A 137 -16.01 -22.47 11.91
C ILE A 137 -14.70 -23.25 11.84
N SER A 138 -14.67 -24.30 11.02
CA SER A 138 -13.48 -25.16 10.86
C SER A 138 -12.40 -24.55 9.96
N ALA A 139 -12.78 -23.65 9.07
CA ALA A 139 -11.85 -22.98 8.17
C ALA A 139 -11.07 -21.86 8.88
N THR A 140 -9.86 -21.59 8.40
CA THR A 140 -9.12 -20.39 8.80
C THR A 140 -9.85 -19.15 8.32
N VAL A 141 -9.99 -18.20 9.22
CA VAL A 141 -10.71 -16.95 8.97
C VAL A 141 -9.81 -15.73 9.11
N TYR A 142 -10.25 -14.63 8.53
CA TYR A 142 -9.55 -13.35 8.49
C TYR A 142 -10.52 -12.21 8.80
N LEU A 143 -10.01 -11.11 9.34
CA LEU A 143 -10.77 -9.89 9.54
C LEU A 143 -10.69 -8.98 8.30
N THR A 144 -11.78 -8.30 8.03
CA THR A 144 -11.86 -7.21 7.07
C THR A 144 -12.83 -6.14 7.57
N ASP A 145 -12.76 -4.96 6.98
CA ASP A 145 -13.66 -3.86 7.25
C ASP A 145 -14.67 -3.66 6.12
N MET A 146 -15.77 -3.04 6.47
CA MET A 146 -16.76 -2.52 5.53
C MET A 146 -17.22 -1.16 6.03
N PRO A 147 -16.94 -0.08 5.29
CA PRO A 147 -17.33 1.27 5.68
C PRO A 147 -18.85 1.45 5.61
N ASP A 148 -19.37 2.36 6.41
CA ASP A 148 -20.73 2.87 6.30
C ASP A 148 -20.82 4.00 5.26
N ASP A 149 -22.02 4.51 4.99
CA ASP A 149 -22.27 5.58 4.01
C ASP A 149 -21.57 6.89 4.37
N THR A 150 -21.21 7.09 5.63
CA THR A 150 -20.51 8.30 6.10
C THR A 150 -19.00 8.23 5.90
N HIS A 151 -18.43 7.06 5.70
CA HIS A 151 -16.99 6.81 5.62
C HIS A 151 -16.20 7.23 6.87
N GLU A 152 -16.90 7.49 7.97
CA GLU A 152 -16.26 7.79 9.26
C GLU A 152 -16.16 6.55 10.13
N LYS A 153 -17.14 5.65 9.99
CA LYS A 153 -17.24 4.40 10.73
C LYS A 153 -17.56 3.25 9.80
N GLY A 154 -17.54 2.06 10.36
CA GLY A 154 -17.89 0.85 9.63
C GLY A 154 -18.00 -0.35 10.54
N THR A 155 -18.16 -1.51 9.92
CA THR A 155 -18.20 -2.81 10.58
C THR A 155 -16.94 -3.59 10.31
N ILE A 156 -16.60 -4.48 11.24
CA ILE A 156 -15.60 -5.52 11.03
C ILE A 156 -16.33 -6.82 10.72
N ASP A 157 -15.95 -7.42 9.61
CA ASP A 157 -16.50 -8.68 9.14
C ASP A 157 -15.43 -9.78 9.17
N ILE A 158 -15.88 -11.03 9.25
CA ILE A 158 -15.02 -12.21 9.14
C ILE A 158 -15.26 -12.89 7.81
N PHE A 159 -14.17 -13.17 7.10
CA PHE A 159 -14.20 -13.91 5.86
C PHE A 159 -13.26 -15.11 5.86
N THR A 160 -13.48 -16.03 4.97
CA THR A 160 -12.58 -17.14 4.63
C THR A 160 -12.21 -17.05 3.16
N LEU A 161 -11.07 -17.65 2.81
CA LEU A 161 -10.66 -17.81 1.42
C LEU A 161 -11.17 -19.17 0.91
N ASP A 162 -11.81 -19.18 -0.23
CA ASP A 162 -12.17 -20.43 -0.90
C ASP A 162 -10.97 -21.04 -1.65
N SER A 163 -11.15 -22.17 -2.31
CA SER A 163 -10.12 -22.86 -3.07
C SER A 163 -9.55 -22.04 -4.23
N ALA A 164 -10.27 -21.00 -4.68
CA ALA A 164 -9.85 -20.06 -5.71
C ALA A 164 -9.25 -18.76 -5.12
N THR A 165 -8.98 -18.74 -3.80
CA THR A 165 -8.49 -17.57 -3.05
C THR A 165 -9.44 -16.36 -3.05
N GLN A 166 -10.72 -16.58 -3.35
CA GLN A 166 -11.72 -15.53 -3.30
C GLN A 166 -12.26 -15.36 -1.87
N PRO A 167 -12.38 -14.12 -1.38
CA PRO A 167 -12.91 -13.87 -0.05
C PRO A 167 -14.43 -14.15 0.00
N ARG A 168 -14.84 -14.94 0.98
CA ARG A 168 -16.24 -15.21 1.28
C ARG A 168 -16.55 -14.82 2.71
N ILE A 169 -17.43 -13.84 2.89
CA ILE A 169 -17.87 -13.41 4.22
C ILE A 169 -18.62 -14.56 4.90
N VAL A 170 -18.18 -14.94 6.08
CA VAL A 170 -18.79 -16.00 6.90
C VAL A 170 -19.51 -15.46 8.13
N LYS A 171 -19.11 -14.29 8.61
CA LYS A 171 -19.80 -13.61 9.71
C LYS A 171 -19.66 -12.10 9.55
N LYS A 172 -20.80 -11.40 9.56
CA LYS A 172 -20.87 -9.95 9.45
C LYS A 172 -20.93 -9.28 10.83
N SER A 173 -20.50 -8.06 10.91
CA SER A 173 -20.64 -7.17 12.07
C SER A 173 -20.14 -7.80 13.37
N VAL A 174 -18.95 -8.42 13.32
CA VAL A 174 -18.28 -8.96 14.52
C VAL A 174 -17.60 -7.89 15.34
N GLY A 175 -17.59 -6.67 14.86
CA GLY A 175 -17.02 -5.51 15.50
C GLY A 175 -17.36 -4.23 14.77
N VAL A 176 -16.85 -3.12 15.28
CA VAL A 176 -16.97 -1.80 14.69
C VAL A 176 -15.59 -1.19 14.48
N ILE A 177 -15.49 -0.34 13.49
CA ILE A 177 -14.29 0.45 13.19
C ILE A 177 -14.64 1.94 13.19
N ASP A 178 -13.76 2.73 13.77
CA ASP A 178 -13.77 4.20 13.65
C ASP A 178 -12.53 4.61 12.84
N TYR A 179 -12.75 5.00 11.59
CA TYR A 179 -11.66 5.36 10.68
C TYR A 179 -10.96 6.65 11.08
N ILE A 180 -11.70 7.60 11.67
CA ILE A 180 -11.16 8.91 12.08
C ILE A 180 -10.19 8.73 13.24
N LYS A 181 -10.58 7.94 14.25
CA LYS A 181 -9.75 7.69 15.42
C LYS A 181 -8.68 6.64 15.18
N GLY A 182 -8.88 5.76 14.18
CA GLY A 182 -8.05 4.60 13.97
C GLY A 182 -8.24 3.57 15.09
N GLU A 183 -9.49 3.25 15.41
CA GLU A 183 -9.87 2.30 16.46
C GLU A 183 -10.70 1.16 15.88
N ILE A 184 -10.43 -0.04 16.37
CA ILE A 184 -11.19 -1.26 16.06
C ILE A 184 -11.65 -1.86 17.38
N LYS A 185 -12.95 -2.14 17.48
CA LYS A 185 -13.56 -2.85 18.62
C LYS A 185 -14.22 -4.12 18.12
N LEU A 186 -13.75 -5.26 18.60
CA LEU A 186 -14.35 -6.55 18.31
C LEU A 186 -15.32 -6.91 19.42
N SER A 187 -16.54 -7.28 19.05
CA SER A 187 -17.54 -7.85 19.97
C SER A 187 -17.02 -9.17 20.53
N PRO A 188 -17.60 -9.69 21.63
CA PRO A 188 -17.15 -10.94 22.23
C PRO A 188 -17.07 -12.06 21.22
N ILE A 189 -15.85 -12.57 21.00
CA ILE A 189 -15.55 -13.64 20.05
C ILE A 189 -14.72 -14.72 20.74
N ASN A 190 -15.02 -15.98 20.43
CA ASN A 190 -14.25 -17.12 20.92
C ASN A 190 -13.24 -17.58 19.85
N ILE A 191 -11.98 -17.21 20.07
CA ILE A 191 -10.85 -17.59 19.22
C ILE A 191 -10.30 -18.91 19.74
N THR A 192 -10.23 -19.92 18.87
CA THR A 192 -9.80 -21.28 19.26
C THR A 192 -8.35 -21.54 18.93
N ASN A 193 -7.81 -20.92 17.87
CA ASN A 193 -6.43 -21.10 17.46
C ASN A 193 -5.91 -19.88 16.69
N THR A 194 -4.63 -19.60 16.81
CA THR A 194 -3.90 -18.58 16.03
C THR A 194 -2.40 -18.86 16.11
N VAL A 195 -1.62 -18.06 15.40
CA VAL A 195 -0.15 -18.14 15.43
C VAL A 195 0.38 -17.80 16.82
N ILE A 196 1.29 -18.62 17.34
CA ILE A 196 1.97 -18.36 18.58
C ILE A 196 3.32 -17.69 18.27
N GLN A 197 3.48 -16.45 18.71
CA GLN A 197 4.73 -15.72 18.59
C GLN A 197 5.26 -15.37 19.98
N LYS A 198 6.54 -15.62 20.22
CA LYS A 198 7.20 -15.37 21.53
C LYS A 198 6.43 -15.96 22.73
N GLY A 199 5.75 -17.09 22.50
CA GLY A 199 4.97 -17.78 23.54
C GLY A 199 3.56 -17.23 23.80
N PHE A 200 3.08 -16.31 22.96
CA PHE A 200 1.74 -15.73 23.08
C PHE A 200 0.92 -15.97 21.81
N PRO A 201 -0.37 -16.28 21.94
CA PRO A 201 -1.28 -16.31 20.80
C PRO A 201 -1.54 -14.88 20.32
N LEU A 202 -1.17 -14.59 19.07
CA LEU A 202 -1.25 -13.28 18.46
C LEU A 202 -2.03 -13.32 17.16
N ILE A 203 -2.80 -12.25 16.92
CA ILE A 203 -3.37 -11.92 15.62
C ILE A 203 -2.74 -10.60 15.18
N GLU A 204 -2.03 -10.62 14.08
CA GLU A 204 -1.50 -9.42 13.44
C GLU A 204 -2.63 -8.74 12.69
N ILE A 205 -2.84 -7.45 12.91
CA ILE A 205 -3.87 -6.68 12.23
C ILE A 205 -3.21 -5.47 11.60
N SER A 206 -3.28 -5.38 10.28
CA SER A 206 -2.68 -4.33 9.48
C SER A 206 -3.73 -3.44 8.84
N ALA A 207 -3.37 -2.18 8.63
CA ALA A 207 -4.20 -1.16 8.01
C ALA A 207 -3.35 -0.20 7.20
N ILE A 208 -3.91 0.36 6.14
CA ILE A 208 -3.31 1.48 5.42
C ILE A 208 -3.75 2.76 6.13
N PRO A 209 -2.82 3.62 6.58
CA PRO A 209 -3.17 4.89 7.19
C PRO A 209 -3.68 5.88 6.14
N TYR A 210 -4.52 6.84 6.56
CA TYR A 210 -5.01 7.91 5.68
C TYR A 210 -3.89 8.82 5.20
N SER A 211 -2.98 9.15 6.10
CA SER A 211 -1.74 9.85 5.80
C SER A 211 -0.59 8.88 5.94
N ASN A 212 0.38 8.93 5.05
CA ASN A 212 1.60 8.13 5.18
C ASN A 212 2.50 8.60 6.34
N ASP A 213 2.23 9.77 6.93
CA ASP A 213 2.82 10.17 8.20
C ASP A 213 2.16 9.39 9.34
N VAL A 214 2.96 8.78 10.20
CA VAL A 214 2.48 7.96 11.33
C VAL A 214 2.94 8.56 12.64
N ILE A 215 2.02 8.69 13.60
CA ILE A 215 2.30 9.24 14.92
C ILE A 215 2.16 8.13 15.96
N GLY A 216 3.18 7.95 16.78
CA GLY A 216 3.08 7.14 17.98
C GLY A 216 2.34 7.93 19.06
N LEU A 217 1.26 7.38 19.59
CA LEU A 217 0.66 7.92 20.81
C LEU A 217 1.62 7.75 22.01
N GLN A 218 1.35 8.44 23.10
CA GLN A 218 2.24 8.42 24.28
C GLN A 218 2.49 7.02 24.85
N ASP A 219 1.52 6.11 24.70
CA ASP A 219 1.61 4.73 25.14
C ASP A 219 2.02 3.74 24.05
N LEU A 220 2.19 4.22 22.80
CA LEU A 220 2.59 3.43 21.66
C LEU A 220 4.04 3.71 21.28
N TYR A 221 4.79 2.63 21.14
CA TYR A 221 6.17 2.68 20.68
C TYR A 221 6.19 2.39 19.17
N LEU A 222 6.66 3.36 18.36
CA LEU A 222 6.81 3.15 16.93
C LEU A 222 8.01 2.26 16.64
N GLN A 223 7.84 1.32 15.74
CA GLN A 223 8.91 0.46 15.25
C GLN A 223 8.70 0.16 13.78
N ILE A 224 9.75 0.32 12.96
CA ILE A 224 9.74 -0.21 11.59
C ILE A 224 10.02 -1.71 11.69
N ASP A 225 9.14 -2.51 11.11
CA ASP A 225 9.33 -3.96 11.07
C ASP A 225 10.21 -4.34 9.88
N LEU A 226 11.48 -4.56 10.16
CA LEU A 226 12.47 -4.91 9.13
C LEU A 226 12.20 -6.28 8.49
N ASN A 227 11.51 -7.19 9.19
CA ASN A 227 11.19 -8.51 8.66
C ASN A 227 10.03 -8.46 7.65
N GLN A 228 9.16 -7.45 7.78
CA GLN A 228 8.03 -7.21 6.89
C GLN A 228 8.28 -6.02 5.94
N THR A 229 9.48 -5.42 6.02
CA THR A 229 9.90 -4.39 5.07
C THR A 229 10.32 -5.06 3.77
N GLU A 230 9.64 -4.71 2.69
CA GLU A 230 9.95 -5.23 1.35
C GLU A 230 10.67 -4.16 0.54
N VAL A 231 11.84 -4.51 0.01
CA VAL A 231 12.65 -3.62 -0.84
C VAL A 231 12.88 -4.28 -2.18
N THR A 232 12.36 -3.66 -3.22
CA THR A 232 12.54 -4.10 -4.61
C THR A 232 13.25 -3.00 -5.40
N SER A 233 14.19 -3.37 -6.26
CA SER A 233 14.88 -2.45 -7.14
C SER A 233 14.59 -2.75 -8.60
N LYS A 234 14.20 -1.72 -9.36
CA LYS A 234 13.87 -1.83 -10.79
C LYS A 234 14.69 -0.83 -11.59
N PRO A 235 15.17 -1.21 -12.79
CA PRO A 235 15.85 -0.26 -13.66
C PRO A 235 14.88 0.81 -14.14
N ASP A 236 15.33 2.05 -14.11
CA ASP A 236 14.65 3.18 -14.75
C ASP A 236 15.12 3.24 -16.21
N ASN A 237 14.32 2.72 -17.11
CA ASN A 237 14.66 2.64 -18.53
C ASN A 237 14.74 4.02 -19.19
N ILE A 238 14.00 4.99 -18.69
CA ILE A 238 14.02 6.36 -19.20
C ILE A 238 15.33 7.04 -18.81
N ALA A 239 15.67 7.02 -17.53
CA ALA A 239 16.88 7.64 -17.01
C ALA A 239 18.15 6.98 -17.54
N SER A 240 18.14 5.67 -17.80
CA SER A 240 19.27 4.96 -18.39
C SER A 240 19.39 5.12 -19.91
N GLY A 241 18.40 5.74 -20.57
CA GLY A 241 18.34 5.87 -22.01
C GLY A 241 18.04 4.58 -22.76
N ALA A 242 17.65 3.51 -22.04
CA ALA A 242 17.31 2.23 -22.65
C ALA A 242 15.99 2.30 -23.45
N ASP A 243 15.15 3.26 -23.13
CA ASP A 243 13.87 3.50 -23.82
C ASP A 243 13.94 4.72 -24.78
N ILE A 244 14.95 4.73 -25.62
CA ILE A 244 15.18 5.82 -26.61
C ILE A 244 14.05 5.89 -27.64
N SER A 245 13.45 4.75 -27.95
CA SER A 245 12.35 4.69 -28.91
C SER A 245 11.00 5.15 -28.34
N GLY A 246 10.89 5.32 -27.05
CA GLY A 246 9.61 5.59 -26.37
C GLY A 246 8.60 4.46 -26.54
N SER A 247 9.04 3.26 -26.92
CA SER A 247 8.16 2.12 -27.20
C SER A 247 7.38 1.64 -25.97
N ASN A 248 7.92 1.88 -24.78
CA ASN A 248 7.27 1.56 -23.52
C ASN A 248 6.67 2.81 -22.86
N TYR A 249 6.78 3.95 -23.49
CA TYR A 249 6.25 5.20 -22.99
C TYR A 249 4.90 5.48 -23.63
N LEU A 250 3.87 5.17 -22.90
CA LEU A 250 2.51 5.44 -23.36
C LEU A 250 2.17 6.89 -23.04
N VAL A 251 2.18 7.74 -24.06
CA VAL A 251 1.68 9.11 -23.96
C VAL A 251 0.17 9.08 -24.05
N THR A 252 -0.51 9.30 -22.94
CA THR A 252 -1.96 9.47 -22.93
C THR A 252 -2.32 10.93 -23.21
N SER A 253 -3.19 11.16 -24.16
CA SER A 253 -3.77 12.48 -24.34
C SER A 253 -4.75 12.76 -23.21
N SER A 254 -4.48 13.79 -22.42
CA SER A 254 -5.41 14.29 -21.40
C SER A 254 -6.53 15.17 -21.99
N TYR A 255 -6.61 15.24 -23.31
CA TYR A 255 -7.58 16.10 -24.00
C TYR A 255 -8.63 15.27 -24.74
N THR A 256 -9.87 15.63 -24.57
CA THR A 256 -11.00 15.14 -25.36
C THR A 256 -11.67 16.34 -26.02
N ASN A 257 -11.82 16.33 -27.34
CA ASN A 257 -12.39 17.43 -28.11
C ASN A 257 -11.73 18.79 -27.81
N GLY A 258 -10.40 18.80 -27.63
CA GLY A 258 -9.65 20.03 -27.32
C GLY A 258 -9.75 20.49 -25.85
N SER A 259 -10.48 19.79 -25.03
CA SER A 259 -10.63 20.13 -23.60
C SER A 259 -9.85 19.13 -22.73
N LEU A 260 -9.20 19.65 -21.68
CA LEU A 260 -8.51 18.83 -20.71
C LEU A 260 -9.49 17.98 -19.90
N VAL A 261 -9.37 16.68 -19.98
CA VAL A 261 -10.13 15.73 -19.15
C VAL A 261 -9.45 15.62 -17.79
N ARG A 262 -10.14 16.08 -16.76
CA ARG A 262 -9.70 15.99 -15.37
C ARG A 262 -10.52 14.93 -14.66
N GLY A 263 -9.84 14.01 -14.01
CA GLY A 263 -10.43 12.98 -13.15
C GLY A 263 -10.40 11.59 -13.76
N GLY A 264 -10.04 10.66 -12.93
CA GLY A 264 -9.90 9.23 -13.19
C GLY A 264 -8.47 8.82 -13.56
N PRO A 265 -8.06 7.64 -13.10
CA PRO A 265 -6.79 7.07 -13.50
C PRO A 265 -6.82 6.79 -15.00
N VAL A 266 -5.86 7.35 -15.71
CA VAL A 266 -5.67 7.04 -17.12
C VAL A 266 -4.91 5.72 -17.18
N TYR A 267 -5.62 4.65 -17.47
CA TYR A 267 -4.98 3.37 -17.74
C TYR A 267 -4.58 3.32 -19.22
N ALA A 268 -3.33 2.97 -19.45
CA ALA A 268 -2.91 2.58 -20.78
C ALA A 268 -3.64 1.29 -21.17
N THR A 269 -4.56 1.39 -22.09
CA THR A 269 -5.22 0.21 -22.64
C THR A 269 -4.56 -0.13 -23.96
N GLU A 270 -4.03 -1.33 -24.11
CA GLU A 270 -3.71 -1.85 -25.41
C GLU A 270 -5.01 -1.97 -26.22
N SER A 271 -5.22 -1.07 -27.16
CA SER A 271 -6.32 -1.25 -28.09
C SER A 271 -5.87 -2.15 -29.23
N VAL A 272 -6.45 -3.32 -29.26
CA VAL A 272 -6.34 -4.19 -30.43
C VAL A 272 -7.30 -3.68 -31.48
N THR A 273 -6.76 -2.97 -32.47
CA THR A 273 -7.55 -2.60 -33.64
C THR A 273 -7.64 -3.80 -34.55
N THR A 274 -8.80 -4.41 -34.62
CA THR A 274 -9.09 -5.46 -35.60
C THR A 274 -9.63 -4.80 -36.85
N THR A 275 -8.81 -4.73 -37.88
CA THR A 275 -9.26 -4.26 -39.20
C THR A 275 -9.76 -5.47 -39.98
N THR A 276 -11.05 -5.52 -40.21
CA THR A 276 -11.67 -6.53 -41.08
C THR A 276 -11.79 -5.95 -42.47
N THR A 277 -11.01 -6.47 -43.40
CA THR A 277 -11.12 -6.09 -44.78
C THR A 277 -11.92 -7.15 -45.51
N THR A 278 -13.04 -6.75 -46.05
CA THR A 278 -13.91 -7.61 -46.86
C THR A 278 -13.66 -7.31 -48.34
N THR A 279 -13.07 -8.24 -49.03
CA THR A 279 -12.84 -8.10 -50.46
C THR A 279 -13.80 -9.04 -51.19
N ARG A 280 -14.56 -8.50 -52.11
CA ARG A 280 -15.41 -9.28 -53.01
C ARG A 280 -14.62 -9.66 -54.25
N VAL A 281 -14.48 -10.95 -54.46
CA VAL A 281 -13.89 -11.49 -55.66
C VAL A 281 -14.92 -12.44 -56.29
N GLY A 282 -15.61 -11.97 -57.35
CA GLY A 282 -16.68 -12.74 -57.96
C GLY A 282 -17.94 -12.86 -57.04
N SER A 283 -18.50 -14.06 -56.96
CA SER A 283 -19.65 -14.33 -56.09
C SER A 283 -19.26 -14.71 -54.66
N GLU A 284 -17.99 -14.84 -54.36
CA GLU A 284 -17.50 -15.22 -53.02
C GLU A 284 -16.97 -14.01 -52.28
N THR A 285 -17.29 -13.97 -51.01
CA THR A 285 -16.80 -12.92 -50.07
C THR A 285 -15.68 -13.50 -49.21
N MET A 286 -14.46 -13.02 -49.45
CA MET A 286 -13.34 -13.35 -48.54
C MET A 286 -13.18 -12.25 -47.49
N THR A 287 -13.21 -12.66 -46.26
CA THR A 287 -12.97 -11.78 -45.12
C THR A 287 -11.61 -12.12 -44.51
N SER A 288 -10.67 -11.18 -44.58
CA SER A 288 -9.39 -11.30 -43.90
C SER A 288 -9.41 -10.39 -42.66
N THR A 289 -9.06 -10.94 -41.53
CA THR A 289 -8.94 -10.19 -40.29
C THR A 289 -7.48 -10.05 -39.94
N THR A 290 -6.96 -8.85 -40.04
CA THR A 290 -5.60 -8.54 -39.62
C THR A 290 -5.65 -7.97 -38.20
N ARG A 291 -5.01 -8.65 -37.27
CA ARG A 291 -4.87 -8.19 -35.90
C ARG A 291 -3.57 -7.36 -35.82
N SER A 292 -3.71 -6.06 -35.65
CA SER A 292 -2.60 -5.17 -35.36
C SER A 292 -2.71 -4.72 -33.92
N THR A 293 -1.70 -5.04 -33.12
CA THR A 293 -1.55 -4.47 -31.77
C THR A 293 -0.86 -3.13 -31.91
N ARG A 294 -1.59 -2.07 -31.75
CA ARG A 294 -1.04 -0.74 -31.60
C ARG A 294 -1.28 -0.34 -30.17
N SER A 295 -0.23 -0.05 -29.41
CA SER A 295 -0.39 0.63 -28.14
C SER A 295 -0.96 2.01 -28.43
N THR A 296 -2.25 2.17 -28.22
CA THR A 296 -2.87 3.49 -28.20
C THR A 296 -3.35 3.75 -26.80
N THR A 297 -2.92 4.83 -26.33
CA THR A 297 -3.50 5.49 -25.20
C THR A 297 -4.86 6.00 -25.59
N SER A 298 -5.91 5.34 -25.23
CA SER A 298 -7.21 5.95 -25.32
C SER A 298 -8.02 5.64 -24.09
N SER A 299 -8.06 6.59 -23.25
CA SER A 299 -9.32 6.90 -22.65
C SER A 299 -10.25 7.40 -23.74
N SER A 300 -11.35 6.74 -23.99
CA SER A 300 -12.58 7.24 -24.63
C SER A 300 -12.50 8.68 -25.17
N GLY A 301 -12.01 8.85 -26.36
CA GLY A 301 -12.03 10.11 -27.07
C GLY A 301 -11.43 9.89 -28.43
N SER A 302 -12.25 9.64 -29.44
CA SER A 302 -11.87 9.68 -30.82
C SER A 302 -11.23 11.02 -31.11
N ALA A 303 -9.90 11.00 -31.30
CA ALA A 303 -9.22 12.12 -31.93
C ALA A 303 -9.73 12.20 -33.37
N SER A 304 -10.60 13.14 -33.64
CA SER A 304 -10.86 13.54 -34.98
C SER A 304 -9.58 14.19 -35.53
N SER A 305 -8.87 13.50 -36.41
CA SER A 305 -7.86 14.10 -37.22
C SER A 305 -8.50 15.16 -38.10
N GLY A 306 -8.50 16.39 -37.63
CA GLY A 306 -8.77 17.54 -38.41
C GLY A 306 -7.59 17.76 -39.34
N SER A 307 -7.68 17.25 -40.57
CA SER A 307 -6.90 17.66 -41.71
C SER A 307 -7.24 19.13 -41.98
N SER A 308 -6.41 20.04 -41.47
CA SER A 308 -6.39 21.39 -42.04
C SER A 308 -5.30 21.45 -43.10
N GLY A 309 -5.78 21.31 -44.30
CA GLY A 309 -5.01 21.71 -45.47
C GLY A 309 -4.69 23.18 -45.44
N GLY A 310 -3.50 23.48 -45.88
CA GLY A 310 -3.18 24.44 -46.85
C GLY A 310 -3.15 25.90 -46.50
N GLY A 311 -2.14 26.48 -47.02
CA GLY A 311 -2.16 27.82 -47.55
C GLY A 311 -1.25 28.79 -46.86
N GLY A 312 -0.11 28.89 -47.32
CA GLY A 312 0.60 29.89 -48.05
C GLY A 312 0.46 31.31 -47.58
N GLY A 313 1.63 31.97 -47.57
CA GLY A 313 1.72 33.42 -47.69
C GLY A 313 2.38 34.07 -46.49
N GLY A 314 3.65 34.30 -46.51
CA GLY A 314 4.27 35.44 -47.07
C GLY A 314 4.29 36.65 -46.15
N GLY A 315 5.49 37.06 -45.77
CA GLY A 315 5.70 38.50 -45.73
C GLY A 315 6.14 39.15 -44.42
N TYR A 316 7.43 39.42 -44.31
CA TYR A 316 8.07 40.68 -43.89
C TYR A 316 7.80 41.32 -42.54
N GLY A 317 8.91 41.56 -41.87
CA GLY A 317 9.26 42.95 -41.45
C GLY A 317 9.41 43.13 -39.98
N GLY A 318 10.61 43.25 -39.51
CA GLY A 318 11.19 44.51 -39.04
C GLY A 318 10.93 44.88 -37.58
N GLY A 319 11.99 44.92 -36.86
CA GLY A 319 12.37 46.10 -36.16
C GLY A 319 11.99 46.24 -34.70
N TYR A 320 13.06 46.34 -33.98
CA TYR A 320 13.35 46.83 -32.65
C TYR A 320 13.32 45.84 -31.51
#